data_4f591e31f6c1cce55a70674ca347dac8
#
_entry.id   4f591e31f6c1cce55a70674ca347dac8
#
_cell.length_a   1.000
_cell.length_b   1.000
_cell.length_c   1.000
_cell.angle_alpha   90.00
_cell.angle_beta   90.00
_cell.angle_gamma   90.00
#
_symmetry.space_group_name_H-M   'P 1'
#
loop_
_entity.id
_entity.type
_entity.pdbx_description
1 polymer ?
#
loop_
_entity_poly.entity_id
_entity_poly.type
_entity_poly.pdbx_seq_one_letter_code
_entity_poly.pdbx_strand_id
1 'polypeptide(L)'
;MGFRYLPSSKTALRFQGFTLIEILVVISLLALLTALMTPNLQHGNPVVDLEQRAKALASLINQARTLAITHRKRVFLCGAAPDGELFLEDNLNRGVPCDRQGGWHNGIQVVIDQDGNQQPSAEDEVVLYQPADNERVVISWRGFRGRERIGFLPSGSTHWQNGRFTLCS
;
A
#
# COMPACT_ATOMS: atom_id res chain seq x y z
N MET A 1 -76.46 -27.45 -29.51
CA MET A 1 -75.08 -27.50 -29.00
C MET A 1 -74.79 -26.23 -28.24
N GLY A 2 -74.87 -26.27 -26.87
CA GLY A 2 -74.72 -25.06 -26.08
C GLY A 2 -73.34 -25.06 -25.42
N PHE A 3 -72.51 -24.06 -25.71
CA PHE A 3 -71.25 -23.80 -25.06
C PHE A 3 -71.48 -23.10 -23.71
N ARG A 4 -71.16 -23.76 -22.63
CA ARG A 4 -71.14 -23.15 -21.29
C ARG A 4 -69.79 -22.41 -21.11
N TYR A 5 -69.87 -21.12 -20.95
CA TYR A 5 -68.71 -20.28 -20.50
C TYR A 5 -68.49 -20.50 -19.01
N LEU A 6 -67.27 -20.95 -18.66
CA LEU A 6 -66.81 -21.01 -17.28
C LEU A 6 -66.21 -19.66 -16.87
N PRO A 7 -66.59 -19.07 -15.74
CA PRO A 7 -65.96 -17.82 -15.30
C PRO A 7 -64.57 -18.08 -14.80
N SER A 8 -63.58 -17.41 -15.40
CA SER A 8 -62.17 -17.35 -14.93
C SER A 8 -62.10 -16.54 -13.63
N SER A 9 -61.83 -17.22 -12.51
CA SER A 9 -61.55 -16.57 -11.23
C SER A 9 -60.18 -15.95 -11.28
N LYS A 10 -60.07 -14.62 -11.45
CA LYS A 10 -58.85 -13.86 -11.28
C LYS A 10 -58.58 -13.72 -9.77
N THR A 11 -57.65 -14.52 -9.24
CA THR A 11 -57.09 -14.34 -7.90
C THR A 11 -56.24 -13.08 -7.93
N ALA A 12 -56.76 -11.99 -7.42
CA ALA A 12 -55.99 -10.76 -7.22
C ALA A 12 -55.00 -10.97 -6.07
N LEU A 13 -53.73 -11.04 -6.40
CA LEU A 13 -52.63 -11.02 -5.43
C LEU A 13 -52.69 -9.65 -4.75
N ARG A 14 -53.10 -9.63 -3.48
CA ARG A 14 -53.01 -8.42 -2.63
C ARG A 14 -51.53 -8.24 -2.28
N PHE A 15 -50.86 -7.30 -2.92
CA PHE A 15 -49.59 -6.78 -2.46
C PHE A 15 -49.86 -5.96 -1.22
N GLN A 16 -49.50 -6.50 -0.07
CA GLN A 16 -49.46 -5.72 1.18
C GLN A 16 -48.20 -4.85 1.13
N GLY A 17 -48.37 -3.54 1.09
CA GLY A 17 -47.27 -2.59 1.22
C GLY A 17 -46.72 -2.57 2.65
N PHE A 18 -45.42 -2.33 2.80
CA PHE A 18 -44.79 -2.14 4.09
C PHE A 18 -45.36 -0.91 4.79
N THR A 19 -45.58 -1.03 6.09
CA THR A 19 -46.01 0.11 6.90
C THR A 19 -44.81 1.01 7.20
N LEU A 20 -45.06 2.31 7.38
CA LEU A 20 -44.02 3.27 7.71
C LEU A 20 -43.30 2.89 9.01
N ILE A 21 -44.01 2.33 9.98
CA ILE A 21 -43.42 1.88 11.25
C ILE A 21 -42.51 0.67 11.07
N GLU A 22 -42.82 -0.21 10.14
CA GLU A 22 -41.97 -1.39 9.88
C GLU A 22 -40.62 -0.98 9.29
N ILE A 23 -40.61 -0.04 8.35
CA ILE A 23 -39.37 0.53 7.81
C ILE A 23 -38.58 1.23 8.91
N LEU A 24 -39.24 1.99 9.79
CA LEU A 24 -38.62 2.73 10.88
C LEU A 24 -37.95 1.78 11.89
N VAL A 25 -38.57 0.65 12.21
CA VAL A 25 -38.00 -0.40 13.08
C VAL A 25 -36.79 -1.05 12.41
N VAL A 26 -36.87 -1.37 11.11
CA VAL A 26 -35.76 -2.00 10.38
C VAL A 26 -34.53 -1.09 10.33
N ILE A 27 -34.70 0.20 10.00
CA ILE A 27 -33.56 1.13 9.95
C ILE A 27 -32.96 1.39 11.33
N SER A 28 -33.78 1.39 12.40
CA SER A 28 -33.28 1.55 13.77
C SER A 28 -32.45 0.35 14.22
N LEU A 29 -32.89 -0.87 13.89
CA LEU A 29 -32.13 -2.10 14.18
C LEU A 29 -30.83 -2.15 13.37
N LEU A 30 -30.86 -1.78 12.08
CA LEU A 30 -29.65 -1.71 11.27
C LEU A 30 -28.66 -0.70 11.80
N ALA A 31 -29.13 0.47 12.23
CA ALA A 31 -28.28 1.51 12.84
C ALA A 31 -27.63 0.99 14.14
N LEU A 32 -28.38 0.27 14.97
CA LEU A 32 -27.85 -0.33 16.20
C LEU A 32 -26.77 -1.37 15.88
N LEU A 33 -27.03 -2.27 14.93
CA LEU A 33 -26.08 -3.31 14.51
C LEU A 33 -24.80 -2.70 13.93
N THR A 34 -24.91 -1.67 13.09
CA THR A 34 -23.73 -0.99 12.53
C THR A 34 -22.91 -0.27 13.61
N ALA A 35 -23.56 0.32 14.61
CA ALA A 35 -22.88 0.95 15.75
C ALA A 35 -22.04 -0.06 16.56
N LEU A 36 -22.52 -1.28 16.73
CA LEU A 36 -21.80 -2.35 17.43
C LEU A 36 -20.66 -2.96 16.60
N MET A 37 -20.74 -2.89 15.27
CA MET A 37 -19.74 -3.44 14.37
C MET A 37 -18.62 -2.45 14.04
N THR A 38 -18.71 -1.17 14.42
CA THR A 38 -17.60 -0.24 14.21
C THR A 38 -16.45 -0.65 15.14
N PRO A 39 -15.39 -1.29 14.60
CA PRO A 39 -14.20 -1.56 15.40
C PRO A 39 -13.62 -0.22 15.83
N ASN A 40 -13.15 -0.14 17.07
CA ASN A 40 -12.42 1.01 17.60
C ASN A 40 -11.08 1.16 16.86
N LEU A 41 -11.11 1.62 15.61
CA LEU A 41 -9.94 1.81 14.75
C LEU A 41 -9.02 2.95 15.23
N GLN A 42 -9.44 3.68 16.27
CA GLN A 42 -8.72 4.86 16.75
C GLN A 42 -7.57 4.56 17.71
N HIS A 43 -7.45 3.34 18.21
CA HIS A 43 -6.28 2.94 19.00
C HIS A 43 -5.45 1.97 18.16
N GLY A 44 -4.61 2.53 17.29
CA GLY A 44 -3.62 1.75 16.54
C GLY A 44 -2.80 0.90 17.53
N ASN A 45 -2.98 -0.40 17.46
CA ASN A 45 -2.14 -1.31 18.24
C ASN A 45 -0.73 -1.23 17.65
N PRO A 46 0.29 -0.78 18.41
CA PRO A 46 1.64 -0.58 17.88
C PRO A 46 2.23 -1.86 17.27
N VAL A 47 1.79 -3.01 17.73
CA VAL A 47 2.20 -4.30 17.16
C VAL A 47 1.62 -4.50 15.76
N VAL A 48 0.37 -4.08 15.53
CA VAL A 48 -0.26 -4.17 14.20
C VAL A 48 0.41 -3.20 13.22
N ASP A 49 0.74 -2.00 13.68
CA ASP A 49 1.45 -1.01 12.87
C ASP A 49 2.83 -1.52 12.45
N LEU A 50 3.59 -2.12 13.37
CA LEU A 50 4.88 -2.74 13.08
C LEU A 50 4.76 -3.88 12.05
N GLU A 51 3.77 -4.75 12.23
CA GLU A 51 3.55 -5.87 11.32
C GLU A 51 3.17 -5.39 9.91
N GLN A 52 2.30 -4.40 9.80
CA GLN A 52 1.92 -3.80 8.52
C GLN A 52 3.13 -3.15 7.83
N ARG A 53 3.96 -2.44 8.58
CA ARG A 53 5.20 -1.84 8.06
C ARG A 53 6.19 -2.88 7.59
N ALA A 54 6.38 -3.96 8.34
CA ALA A 54 7.26 -5.05 7.94
C ALA A 54 6.77 -5.72 6.64
N LYS A 55 5.45 -5.95 6.51
CA LYS A 55 4.85 -6.50 5.29
C LYS A 55 5.01 -5.55 4.10
N ALA A 56 4.79 -4.25 4.29
CA ALA A 56 4.97 -3.23 3.25
C ALA A 56 6.42 -3.19 2.78
N LEU A 57 7.39 -3.19 3.69
CA LEU A 57 8.81 -3.24 3.38
C LEU A 57 9.19 -4.51 2.60
N ALA A 58 8.71 -5.68 3.03
CA ALA A 58 8.93 -6.94 2.32
C ALA A 58 8.35 -6.90 0.89
N SER A 59 7.19 -6.28 0.72
CA SER A 59 6.58 -6.06 -0.59
C SER A 59 7.46 -5.17 -1.49
N LEU A 60 7.96 -4.06 -0.98
CA LEU A 60 8.87 -3.17 -1.71
C LEU A 60 10.16 -3.85 -2.12
N ILE A 61 10.76 -4.67 -1.25
CA ILE A 61 11.94 -5.47 -1.55
C ILE A 61 11.67 -6.42 -2.73
N ASN A 62 10.52 -7.10 -2.72
CA ASN A 62 10.14 -8.01 -3.80
C ASN A 62 9.85 -7.26 -5.11
N GLN A 63 9.22 -6.10 -5.03
CA GLN A 63 8.94 -5.25 -6.19
C GLN A 63 10.25 -4.72 -6.79
N ALA A 64 11.18 -4.21 -5.99
CA ALA A 64 12.50 -3.75 -6.44
C ALA A 64 13.27 -4.88 -7.15
N ARG A 65 13.23 -6.09 -6.59
CA ARG A 65 13.82 -7.27 -7.22
C ARG A 65 13.18 -7.59 -8.58
N THR A 66 11.86 -7.58 -8.64
CA THR A 66 11.11 -7.85 -9.88
C THR A 66 11.41 -6.80 -10.94
N LEU A 67 11.45 -5.53 -10.57
CA LEU A 67 11.81 -4.43 -11.47
C LEU A 67 13.21 -4.61 -12.03
N ALA A 68 14.20 -5.00 -11.21
CA ALA A 68 15.56 -5.25 -11.68
C ALA A 68 15.62 -6.35 -12.75
N ILE A 69 14.86 -7.43 -12.57
CA ILE A 69 14.80 -8.54 -13.53
C ILE A 69 14.08 -8.10 -14.81
N THR A 70 12.94 -7.41 -14.68
CA THR A 70 12.08 -7.04 -15.81
C THR A 70 12.75 -5.98 -16.68
N HIS A 71 13.32 -4.94 -16.09
CA HIS A 71 14.00 -3.88 -16.81
C HIS A 71 15.43 -4.23 -17.23
N ARG A 72 15.98 -5.34 -16.69
CA ARG A 72 17.38 -5.73 -16.89
C ARG A 72 18.38 -4.64 -16.54
N LYS A 73 18.00 -3.79 -15.61
CA LYS A 73 18.78 -2.70 -15.06
C LYS A 73 19.02 -2.92 -13.58
N ARG A 74 19.98 -2.22 -13.03
CA ARG A 74 20.17 -2.20 -11.59
C ARG A 74 19.04 -1.39 -10.95
N VAL A 75 18.56 -1.83 -9.81
CA VAL A 75 17.52 -1.15 -9.04
C VAL A 75 18.01 -0.95 -7.61
N PHE A 76 17.81 0.24 -7.09
CA PHE A 76 18.15 0.56 -5.71
C PHE A 76 16.88 0.70 -4.86
N LEU A 77 16.94 0.17 -3.66
CA LEU A 77 15.97 0.43 -2.60
C LEU A 77 16.69 1.22 -1.52
N CYS A 78 16.20 2.39 -1.18
CA CYS A 78 16.83 3.27 -0.21
C CYS A 78 15.82 4.17 0.52
N GLY A 79 16.27 4.80 1.59
CA GLY A 79 15.52 5.85 2.25
C GLY A 79 15.43 7.10 1.37
N ALA A 80 14.29 7.78 1.41
CA ALA A 80 14.10 9.05 0.75
C ALA A 80 14.79 10.18 1.51
N ALA A 81 15.29 11.17 0.79
CA ALA A 81 15.80 12.38 1.42
C ALA A 81 14.68 13.16 2.15
N PRO A 82 15.00 13.92 3.21
CA PRO A 82 14.00 14.68 3.98
C PRO A 82 13.16 15.63 3.13
N ASP A 83 13.73 16.14 2.04
CA ASP A 83 13.08 17.07 1.12
C ASP A 83 12.25 16.38 0.03
N GLY A 84 12.00 15.09 0.16
CA GLY A 84 11.31 14.24 -0.83
C GLY A 84 9.86 14.62 -1.14
N GLU A 85 9.25 15.53 -0.39
CA GLU A 85 7.91 16.05 -0.71
C GLU A 85 7.87 16.85 -2.02
N LEU A 86 9.02 17.31 -2.51
CA LEU A 86 9.11 18.21 -3.67
C LEU A 86 8.90 17.53 -5.03
N PHE A 87 8.77 16.19 -5.07
CA PHE A 87 8.89 15.43 -6.32
C PHE A 87 7.56 14.90 -6.89
N LEU A 88 6.47 15.04 -6.16
CA LEU A 88 5.15 14.60 -6.64
C LEU A 88 4.43 15.68 -7.46
N GLU A 89 4.83 16.95 -7.38
CA GLU A 89 4.15 18.06 -8.06
C GLU A 89 4.56 18.27 -9.52
N ASP A 90 5.71 17.78 -9.94
CA ASP A 90 6.25 18.15 -11.27
C ASP A 90 6.46 16.94 -12.19
N ASN A 91 5.53 16.04 -12.36
CA ASN A 91 5.47 14.97 -13.38
C ASN A 91 6.83 14.45 -13.96
N LEU A 92 7.93 14.81 -13.36
CA LEU A 92 9.27 14.36 -13.65
C LEU A 92 9.68 13.36 -12.59
N ASN A 93 9.60 12.08 -12.91
CA ASN A 93 10.17 10.96 -12.15
C ASN A 93 11.70 11.07 -11.99
N ARG A 94 12.22 12.29 -11.79
CA ARG A 94 13.65 12.50 -11.60
C ARG A 94 14.04 12.12 -10.19
N GLY A 95 14.99 11.21 -10.11
CA GLY A 95 15.44 10.63 -8.88
C GLY A 95 15.99 11.65 -7.90
N VAL A 96 15.39 11.67 -6.72
CA VAL A 96 16.08 12.21 -5.57
C VAL A 96 17.13 11.20 -5.18
N PRO A 97 18.38 11.62 -4.99
CA PRO A 97 19.39 10.71 -4.49
C PRO A 97 18.92 10.09 -3.17
N CYS A 98 19.18 8.82 -3.02
CA CYS A 98 18.97 8.14 -1.74
C CYS A 98 19.60 8.95 -0.61
N ASP A 99 18.93 9.01 0.54
CA ASP A 99 19.51 9.66 1.71
C ASP A 99 20.86 9.02 2.04
N ARG A 100 21.92 9.80 1.95
CA ARG A 100 23.29 9.34 2.23
C ARG A 100 23.53 9.07 3.71
N GLN A 101 22.66 9.58 4.56
CA GLN A 101 22.74 9.35 6.01
C GLN A 101 22.04 8.06 6.43
N GLY A 102 21.42 7.35 5.48
CA GLY A 102 20.73 6.08 5.73
C GLY A 102 19.41 6.24 6.45
N GLY A 103 18.77 7.40 6.31
CA GLY A 103 17.48 7.70 6.91
C GLY A 103 16.34 7.01 6.14
N TRP A 104 15.86 5.90 6.66
CA TRP A 104 14.70 5.18 6.13
C TRP A 104 13.39 5.67 6.73
N HIS A 105 13.47 6.63 7.65
CA HIS A 105 12.32 7.19 8.36
C HIS A 105 11.56 8.26 7.57
N ASN A 106 12.20 8.89 6.56
CA ASN A 106 11.56 9.89 5.69
C ASN A 106 10.74 9.28 4.56
N GLY A 107 10.69 7.96 4.47
CA GLY A 107 10.07 7.21 3.39
C GLY A 107 11.07 6.29 2.71
N ILE A 108 10.54 5.45 1.82
CA ILE A 108 11.32 4.44 1.10
C ILE A 108 11.05 4.61 -0.39
N GLN A 109 12.09 4.60 -1.19
CA GLN A 109 11.99 4.72 -2.64
C GLN A 109 12.69 3.57 -3.36
N VAL A 110 12.16 3.24 -4.54
CA VAL A 110 12.74 2.30 -5.48
C VAL A 110 13.16 3.07 -6.72
N VAL A 111 14.43 3.01 -7.03
CA VAL A 111 15.08 3.80 -8.09
C VAL A 111 15.71 2.86 -9.12
N ILE A 112 15.43 3.08 -10.40
CA ILE A 112 16.08 2.36 -11.51
C ILE A 112 17.31 3.16 -11.96
N ASP A 113 18.47 2.51 -11.96
CA ASP A 113 19.73 3.03 -12.51
C ASP A 113 19.59 3.18 -14.04
N GLN A 114 19.30 4.41 -14.48
CA GLN A 114 19.04 4.70 -15.89
C GLN A 114 20.35 4.92 -16.65
N ASP A 115 21.32 5.58 -16.03
CA ASP A 115 22.60 5.94 -16.63
C ASP A 115 23.67 4.85 -16.49
N GLY A 116 23.42 3.83 -15.65
CA GLY A 116 24.32 2.68 -15.45
C GLY A 116 25.53 2.99 -14.58
N ASN A 117 25.54 4.14 -13.89
CA ASN A 117 26.67 4.58 -13.07
C ASN A 117 26.82 3.81 -11.75
N GLN A 118 25.85 2.94 -11.43
CA GLN A 118 25.77 2.12 -10.24
C GLN A 118 25.61 2.91 -8.92
N GLN A 119 25.20 4.14 -9.01
CA GLN A 119 24.94 5.02 -7.89
C GLN A 119 23.62 5.76 -8.13
N PRO A 120 22.76 5.89 -7.11
CA PRO A 120 21.56 6.71 -7.26
C PRO A 120 21.94 8.16 -7.58
N SER A 121 21.38 8.68 -8.65
CA SER A 121 21.63 10.02 -9.18
C SER A 121 20.33 10.73 -9.55
N ALA A 122 20.39 12.00 -9.84
CA ALA A 122 19.24 12.76 -10.32
C ALA A 122 18.79 12.36 -11.75
N GLU A 123 19.59 11.58 -12.46
CA GLU A 123 19.29 11.08 -13.80
C GLU A 123 18.51 9.75 -13.76
N ASP A 124 18.43 9.15 -12.58
CA ASP A 124 17.73 7.90 -12.36
C ASP A 124 16.23 8.09 -12.19
N GLU A 125 15.48 7.04 -12.42
CA GLU A 125 14.02 7.04 -12.35
C GLU A 125 13.52 6.48 -11.02
N VAL A 126 12.76 7.28 -10.26
CA VAL A 126 12.01 6.79 -9.11
C VAL A 126 10.72 6.14 -9.60
N VAL A 127 10.61 4.84 -9.42
CA VAL A 127 9.45 4.05 -9.89
C VAL A 127 8.42 3.84 -8.81
N LEU A 128 8.88 3.79 -7.55
CA LEU A 128 8.01 3.60 -6.41
C LEU A 128 8.49 4.49 -5.27
N TYR A 129 7.55 5.13 -4.63
CA TYR A 129 7.78 5.90 -3.42
C TYR A 129 6.73 5.55 -2.37
N GLN A 130 7.17 5.17 -1.20
CA GLN A 130 6.33 4.99 -0.04
C GLN A 130 6.67 6.08 0.97
N PRO A 131 5.77 7.03 1.22
CA PRO A 131 6.01 8.09 2.18
C PRO A 131 6.21 7.53 3.60
N ALA A 132 6.88 8.31 4.42
CA ALA A 132 6.88 8.07 5.85
C ALA A 132 5.45 8.18 6.35
N ASP A 133 4.97 7.13 6.98
CA ASP A 133 3.65 7.11 7.57
C ASP A 133 3.81 7.22 9.08
N ASN A 134 3.51 8.36 9.60
CA ASN A 134 3.61 8.73 11.01
C ASN A 134 4.96 8.43 11.70
N GLU A 135 5.41 9.32 12.52
CA GLU A 135 6.66 9.26 13.29
C GLU A 135 6.76 8.10 14.29
N ARG A 136 5.77 7.18 14.29
CA ARG A 136 5.65 6.09 15.25
C ARG A 136 6.54 4.89 14.97
N VAL A 137 6.89 4.63 13.72
CA VAL A 137 7.71 3.47 13.36
C VAL A 137 8.97 3.92 12.66
N VAL A 138 10.09 3.73 13.33
CA VAL A 138 11.41 4.01 12.77
C VAL A 138 11.94 2.75 12.10
N ILE A 139 12.31 2.86 10.83
CA ILE A 139 12.94 1.79 10.06
C ILE A 139 14.42 2.10 9.94
N SER A 140 15.26 1.15 10.31
CA SER A 140 16.71 1.24 10.13
C SER A 140 17.25 0.01 9.40
N TRP A 141 18.22 0.24 8.52
CA TRP A 141 18.94 -0.80 7.80
C TRP A 141 20.38 -0.89 8.29
N ARG A 142 20.84 -2.10 8.54
CA ARG A 142 22.27 -2.38 8.80
C ARG A 142 22.76 -3.44 7.82
N GLY A 143 23.50 -3.00 6.81
CA GLY A 143 24.14 -3.87 5.81
C GLY A 143 25.64 -3.97 5.99
N PHE A 144 26.22 -5.06 5.50
CA PHE A 144 27.67 -5.33 5.59
C PHE A 144 28.52 -4.33 4.79
N ARG A 145 28.04 -3.86 3.63
CA ARG A 145 28.77 -2.94 2.73
C ARG A 145 27.93 -1.76 2.23
N GLY A 146 26.77 -1.54 2.77
CA GLY A 146 25.90 -0.42 2.40
C GLY A 146 24.92 -0.15 3.51
N ARG A 147 25.04 1.01 4.12
CA ARG A 147 24.09 1.47 5.15
C ARG A 147 22.92 2.25 4.55
N GLU A 148 23.14 2.77 3.34
CA GLU A 148 22.27 3.76 2.72
C GLU A 148 21.26 3.13 1.77
N ARG A 149 21.61 2.01 1.12
CA ARG A 149 20.78 1.41 0.07
C ARG A 149 20.99 -0.09 -0.09
N ILE A 150 20.01 -0.75 -0.68
CA ILE A 150 20.11 -2.11 -1.17
C ILE A 150 20.07 -2.06 -2.70
N GLY A 151 21.07 -2.64 -3.37
CA GLY A 151 21.14 -2.70 -4.82
C GLY A 151 20.80 -4.11 -5.33
N PHE A 152 19.85 -4.17 -6.23
CA PHE A 152 19.48 -5.39 -6.96
C PHE A 152 20.12 -5.38 -8.35
N LEU A 153 20.83 -6.44 -8.68
CA LEU A 153 21.37 -6.67 -10.03
C LEU A 153 20.25 -7.05 -11.01
N PRO A 154 20.47 -6.97 -12.32
CA PRO A 154 19.54 -7.46 -13.34
C PRO A 154 19.14 -8.94 -13.18
N SER A 155 19.94 -9.72 -12.48
CA SER A 155 19.63 -11.11 -12.08
C SER A 155 18.64 -11.21 -10.91
N GLY A 156 18.27 -10.10 -10.28
CA GLY A 156 17.46 -10.05 -9.06
C GLY A 156 18.22 -10.41 -7.78
N SER A 157 19.54 -10.60 -7.84
CA SER A 157 20.37 -10.85 -6.66
C SER A 157 20.93 -9.54 -6.11
N THR A 158 21.20 -9.52 -4.80
CA THR A 158 21.97 -8.45 -4.16
C THR A 158 23.43 -8.86 -4.10
N HIS A 159 24.32 -8.05 -4.67
CA HIS A 159 25.73 -8.39 -4.70
C HIS A 159 26.39 -8.09 -3.35
N TRP A 160 26.70 -9.13 -2.57
CA TRP A 160 27.41 -9.05 -1.29
C TRP A 160 26.76 -8.14 -0.22
N GLN A 161 25.47 -7.90 -0.33
CA GLN A 161 24.71 -7.07 0.62
C GLN A 161 23.90 -7.97 1.55
N ASN A 162 24.51 -8.37 2.66
CA ASN A 162 23.83 -9.04 3.75
C ASN A 162 23.50 -8.01 4.82
N GLY A 163 22.33 -8.07 5.38
CA GLY A 163 21.95 -7.12 6.41
C GLY A 163 20.61 -7.45 7.06
N ARG A 164 20.21 -6.57 7.95
CA ARG A 164 18.93 -6.67 8.65
C ARG A 164 18.23 -5.31 8.71
N PHE A 165 16.93 -5.36 8.60
CA PHE A 165 16.07 -4.26 8.99
C PHE A 165 15.70 -4.37 10.47
N THR A 166 15.66 -3.25 11.15
CA THR A 166 15.13 -3.12 12.50
C THR A 166 14.00 -2.11 12.45
N LEU A 167 12.82 -2.50 12.90
CA LEU A 167 11.66 -1.65 13.04
C LEU A 167 11.41 -1.44 14.54
N CYS A 168 11.29 -0.20 14.96
CA CYS A 168 11.00 0.20 16.34
C CYS A 168 9.80 1.15 16.35
N SER A 169 8.91 0.97 17.32
CA SER A 169 7.80 1.86 17.63
C SER A 169 8.01 2.57 18.95
#